data_24ee00982b75765cce9b9076fd68b0cd
#
_entry.id   24ee00982b75765cce9b9076fd68b0cd
#
_cell.length_a   1.000
_cell.length_b   1.000
_cell.length_c   1.000
_cell.angle_alpha   90.00
_cell.angle_beta   90.00
_cell.angle_gamma   90.00
#
_symmetry.space_group_name_H-M   'P 1'
#
loop_
_entity.id
_entity.type
_entity.pdbx_description
1 polymer ?
#
loop_
_entity_poly.entity_id
_entity_poly.type
_entity_poly.pdbx_seq_one_letter_code
_entity_poly.pdbx_strand_id
1 'polypeptide(L)'
;RSFYFWGYENLRKSLPKQFIVISNHQSLLDIPVYMKFFQGMDVRFVAKDTLGRHIPLVSEMLRTQEHCLIPRKAKPMEAMRYVEEFGKKVVERKQIPILFPEGSRTKDGQVGKFYSAGFRKLTESSKLPVVVCALEGGYALRDLRKIFTRMKKGSYRVKILKIYDCPQTKDDCNQILDESRDLIQKQVEEWRKLPSNQK
;
A
#
# COMPACT_ATOMS: atom_id res chain seq x y z
N ARG A 1 -12.30 17.31 -6.75
CA ARG A 1 -12.07 16.07 -6.03
C ARG A 1 -11.56 16.36 -4.65
N SER A 2 -12.18 15.78 -3.67
CA SER A 2 -11.71 15.89 -2.29
C SER A 2 -10.89 14.64 -1.97
N PHE A 3 -9.63 14.85 -1.60
CA PHE A 3 -8.81 13.85 -0.96
C PHE A 3 -8.91 14.10 0.54
N TYR A 4 -9.38 13.11 1.27
CA TYR A 4 -9.46 13.17 2.72
C TYR A 4 -8.32 12.34 3.30
N PHE A 5 -7.36 13.01 3.91
CA PHE A 5 -6.23 12.37 4.57
C PHE A 5 -6.36 12.54 6.08
N TRP A 6 -6.68 11.46 6.79
CA TRP A 6 -6.82 11.49 8.22
C TRP A 6 -5.59 10.95 8.93
N GLY A 7 -5.26 11.56 10.05
CA GLY A 7 -4.21 11.13 10.94
C GLY A 7 -2.80 11.49 10.49
N TYR A 8 -2.61 12.00 9.27
CA TYR A 8 -1.26 12.29 8.78
C TYR A 8 -0.60 13.46 9.53
N GLU A 9 -1.30 14.56 9.70
CA GLU A 9 -0.73 15.75 10.38
C GLU A 9 -0.47 15.48 11.86
N ASN A 10 -1.42 14.81 12.53
CA ASN A 10 -1.31 14.48 13.95
C ASN A 10 -0.28 13.39 14.24
N LEU A 11 -0.10 12.43 13.35
CA LEU A 11 0.82 11.30 13.51
C LEU A 11 2.17 11.50 12.81
N ARG A 12 2.30 12.51 11.94
CA ARG A 12 3.55 12.77 11.21
C ARG A 12 4.75 12.98 12.15
N LYS A 13 4.53 13.62 13.29
CA LYS A 13 5.57 13.85 14.30
C LYS A 13 5.97 12.58 15.04
N SER A 14 5.08 11.59 15.12
CA SER A 14 5.33 10.30 15.77
C SER A 14 5.72 9.18 14.79
N LEU A 15 5.70 9.45 13.47
CA LEU A 15 6.18 8.48 12.49
C LEU A 15 7.68 8.26 12.65
N PRO A 16 8.15 7.01 12.60
CA PRO A 16 9.57 6.71 12.51
C PRO A 16 10.20 7.38 11.28
N LYS A 17 11.50 7.60 11.30
CA LYS A 17 12.22 8.16 10.14
C LYS A 17 12.11 7.30 8.89
N GLN A 18 12.03 5.99 9.08
CA GLN A 18 11.82 4.97 8.05
C GLN A 18 10.86 3.91 8.56
N PHE A 19 9.98 3.41 7.71
CA PHE A 19 8.99 2.40 8.06
C PHE A 19 8.47 1.69 6.81
N ILE A 20 7.88 0.52 6.99
CA ILE A 20 7.12 -0.19 5.96
C ILE A 20 5.67 0.27 6.08
N VAL A 21 5.02 0.59 4.96
CA VAL A 21 3.57 0.77 4.93
C VAL A 21 2.91 -0.51 4.45
N ILE A 22 1.90 -0.97 5.17
CA ILE A 22 0.97 -2.01 4.69
C ILE A 22 -0.44 -1.45 4.59
N SER A 23 -1.15 -1.81 3.53
CA SER A 23 -2.49 -1.31 3.24
C SER A 23 -3.28 -2.28 2.38
N ASN A 24 -4.60 -2.12 2.35
CA ASN A 24 -5.46 -2.75 1.35
C ASN A 24 -5.26 -2.14 -0.04
N HIS A 25 -5.63 -2.90 -1.08
CA HIS A 25 -5.41 -2.52 -2.49
C HIS A 25 -6.69 -2.56 -3.30
N GLN A 26 -7.14 -1.42 -3.80
CA GLN A 26 -8.40 -1.28 -4.52
C GLN A 26 -8.22 -0.94 -6.01
N SER A 27 -7.23 -0.13 -6.35
CA SER A 27 -7.04 0.42 -7.69
C SER A 27 -5.57 0.68 -8.01
N LEU A 28 -5.26 0.82 -9.28
CA LEU A 28 -3.94 1.33 -9.70
C LEU A 28 -3.69 2.77 -9.26
N LEU A 29 -4.76 3.52 -9.01
CA LEU A 29 -4.67 4.89 -8.50
C LEU A 29 -4.26 4.96 -7.02
N ASP A 30 -4.22 3.83 -6.31
CA ASP A 30 -3.72 3.79 -4.94
C ASP A 30 -2.24 4.22 -4.89
N ILE A 31 -1.46 3.94 -5.93
CA ILE A 31 -0.06 4.33 -6.06
C ILE A 31 0.11 5.86 -5.99
N PRO A 32 -0.43 6.66 -6.94
CA PRO A 32 -0.31 8.11 -6.86
C PRO A 32 -1.02 8.72 -5.65
N VAL A 33 -2.03 8.07 -5.10
CA VAL A 33 -2.68 8.52 -3.85
C VAL A 33 -1.71 8.42 -2.67
N TYR A 34 -1.01 7.30 -2.51
CA TYR A 34 -0.01 7.16 -1.46
C TYR A 34 1.20 8.06 -1.65
N MET A 35 1.64 8.29 -2.89
CA MET A 35 2.70 9.26 -3.16
C MET A 35 2.28 10.67 -2.73
N LYS A 36 1.02 11.05 -2.94
CA LYS A 36 0.48 12.32 -2.47
C LYS A 36 0.30 12.34 -0.94
N PHE A 37 -0.16 11.25 -0.35
CA PHE A 37 -0.36 11.14 1.09
C PHE A 37 0.96 11.28 1.87
N PHE A 38 2.01 10.64 1.40
CA PHE A 38 3.36 10.72 1.96
C PHE A 38 4.25 11.75 1.22
N GLN A 39 3.66 12.83 0.72
CA GLN A 39 4.41 13.88 0.00
C GLN A 39 5.58 14.38 0.82
N GLY A 40 6.76 14.43 0.22
CA GLY A 40 8.03 14.78 0.89
C GLY A 40 8.79 13.59 1.47
N MET A 41 8.22 12.35 1.35
CA MET A 41 8.92 11.10 1.64
C MET A 41 9.15 10.33 0.35
N ASP A 42 10.27 9.61 0.27
CA ASP A 42 10.64 8.83 -0.91
C ASP A 42 9.99 7.44 -0.86
N VAL A 43 8.72 7.34 -1.31
CA VAL A 43 7.95 6.09 -1.29
C VAL A 43 8.28 5.18 -2.45
N ARG A 44 8.33 3.86 -2.19
CA ARG A 44 8.57 2.81 -3.18
C ARG A 44 7.56 1.68 -3.01
N PHE A 45 7.13 1.09 -4.11
CA PHE A 45 6.09 0.06 -4.13
C PHE A 45 6.65 -1.30 -4.51
N VAL A 46 6.07 -2.35 -3.93
CA VAL A 46 6.22 -3.72 -4.42
C VAL A 46 5.07 -3.99 -5.39
N ALA A 47 5.38 -4.19 -6.66
CA ALA A 47 4.41 -4.35 -7.73
C ALA A 47 4.83 -5.45 -8.73
N LYS A 48 3.88 -5.92 -9.54
CA LYS A 48 4.19 -6.82 -10.67
C LYS A 48 4.72 -6.01 -11.86
N ASP A 49 5.71 -6.55 -12.58
CA ASP A 49 6.38 -5.91 -13.71
C ASP A 49 5.42 -5.49 -14.84
N THR A 50 4.32 -6.22 -15.03
CA THR A 50 3.29 -5.90 -16.02
C THR A 50 2.65 -4.53 -15.84
N LEU A 51 2.68 -3.98 -14.62
CA LEU A 51 2.19 -2.63 -14.35
C LEU A 51 3.12 -1.54 -14.91
N GLY A 52 4.39 -1.87 -15.14
CA GLY A 52 5.37 -0.97 -15.76
C GLY A 52 5.21 -0.79 -17.27
N ARG A 53 4.27 -1.45 -17.96
CA ARG A 53 4.27 -1.51 -19.43
C ARG A 53 3.05 -0.94 -20.15
N HIS A 54 1.88 -0.83 -19.51
CA HIS A 54 0.63 -0.57 -20.24
C HIS A 54 -0.30 0.48 -19.65
N ILE A 55 0.13 1.25 -18.64
CA ILE A 55 -0.73 2.22 -17.96
C ILE A 55 -0.04 3.57 -18.00
N PRO A 56 -0.52 4.53 -18.83
CA PRO A 56 0.03 5.87 -18.87
C PRO A 56 0.14 6.48 -17.47
N LEU A 57 1.14 7.27 -17.21
CA LEU A 57 1.51 7.85 -15.92
C LEU A 57 2.03 6.82 -14.89
N VAL A 58 1.27 5.78 -14.55
CA VAL A 58 1.65 4.78 -13.53
C VAL A 58 2.85 3.96 -14.00
N SER A 59 2.85 3.54 -15.26
CA SER A 59 3.98 2.78 -15.83
C SER A 59 5.26 3.59 -15.88
N GLU A 60 5.16 4.87 -16.20
CA GLU A 60 6.31 5.76 -16.22
C GLU A 60 6.87 5.99 -14.82
N MET A 61 6.00 6.28 -13.85
CA MET A 61 6.38 6.40 -12.45
C MET A 61 7.05 5.14 -11.91
N LEU A 62 6.50 3.95 -12.22
CA LEU A 62 7.06 2.68 -11.76
C LEU A 62 8.42 2.35 -12.41
N ARG A 63 8.68 2.80 -13.63
CA ARG A 63 9.97 2.57 -14.32
C ARG A 63 11.06 3.54 -13.92
N THR A 64 10.70 4.80 -13.66
CA THR A 64 11.68 5.86 -13.39
C THR A 64 12.14 5.93 -11.94
N GLN A 65 11.46 5.28 -11.01
CA GLN A 65 11.68 5.47 -9.57
C GLN A 65 12.14 4.20 -8.83
N GLU A 66 12.73 3.21 -9.49
CA GLU A 66 13.32 2.02 -8.86
C GLU A 66 12.41 1.27 -7.87
N HIS A 67 11.15 1.10 -8.23
CA HIS A 67 10.21 0.27 -7.48
C HIS A 67 10.60 -1.21 -7.56
N CYS A 68 10.15 -2.02 -6.60
CA CYS A 68 10.30 -3.47 -6.67
C CYS A 68 9.33 -4.05 -7.71
N LEU A 69 9.81 -4.30 -8.91
CA LEU A 69 9.02 -4.91 -9.97
C LEU A 69 9.29 -6.41 -10.04
N ILE A 70 8.35 -7.20 -9.54
CA ILE A 70 8.43 -8.67 -9.54
C ILE A 70 7.94 -9.20 -10.89
N PRO A 71 8.74 -9.97 -11.65
CA PRO A 71 8.30 -10.58 -12.89
C PRO A 71 7.08 -11.46 -12.69
N ARG A 72 6.07 -11.34 -13.58
CA ARG A 72 4.82 -12.11 -13.44
C ARG A 72 5.04 -13.63 -13.45
N LYS A 73 6.09 -14.08 -14.16
CA LYS A 73 6.46 -15.50 -14.27
C LYS A 73 7.48 -15.95 -13.22
N ALA A 74 7.89 -15.06 -12.32
CA ALA A 74 8.85 -15.39 -11.27
C ALA A 74 8.29 -16.52 -10.39
N LYS A 75 9.12 -17.53 -10.13
CA LYS A 75 8.82 -18.57 -9.16
C LYS A 75 8.78 -17.98 -7.74
N PRO A 76 8.09 -18.60 -6.79
CA PRO A 76 7.97 -18.05 -5.43
C PRO A 76 9.30 -17.67 -4.78
N MET A 77 10.32 -18.52 -4.90
CA MET A 77 11.66 -18.23 -4.36
C MET A 77 12.33 -17.03 -5.04
N GLU A 78 12.19 -16.92 -6.35
CA GLU A 78 12.72 -15.81 -7.12
C GLU A 78 12.01 -14.50 -6.75
N ALA A 79 10.69 -14.51 -6.64
CA ALA A 79 9.92 -13.36 -6.18
C ALA A 79 10.38 -12.88 -4.79
N MET A 80 10.68 -13.80 -3.88
CA MET A 80 11.19 -13.44 -2.55
C MET A 80 12.59 -12.83 -2.59
N ARG A 81 13.44 -13.21 -3.55
CA ARG A 81 14.76 -12.56 -3.76
C ARG A 81 14.61 -11.10 -4.18
N TYR A 82 13.70 -10.79 -5.10
CA TYR A 82 13.39 -9.40 -5.47
C TYR A 82 12.96 -8.57 -4.26
N VAL A 83 12.09 -9.12 -3.41
CA VAL A 83 11.64 -8.44 -2.18
C VAL A 83 12.78 -8.26 -1.18
N GLU A 84 13.66 -9.25 -1.03
CA GLU A 84 14.83 -9.18 -0.14
C GLU A 84 15.82 -8.10 -0.59
N GLU A 85 16.18 -8.08 -1.88
CA GLU A 85 17.07 -7.08 -2.45
C GLU A 85 16.47 -5.67 -2.34
N PHE A 86 15.17 -5.57 -2.57
CA PHE A 86 14.44 -4.32 -2.39
C PHE A 86 14.47 -3.84 -0.94
N GLY A 87 14.26 -4.73 0.03
CA GLY A 87 14.32 -4.40 1.46
C GLY A 87 15.68 -3.82 1.87
N LYS A 88 16.78 -4.38 1.35
CA LYS A 88 18.14 -3.85 1.59
C LYS A 88 18.33 -2.46 0.96
N LYS A 89 17.90 -2.30 -0.30
CA LYS A 89 18.01 -1.02 -1.04
C LYS A 89 17.22 0.12 -0.40
N VAL A 90 15.98 -0.13 0.06
CA VAL A 90 15.16 0.93 0.67
C VAL A 90 15.78 1.43 1.97
N VAL A 91 16.43 0.57 2.75
CA VAL A 91 17.15 0.99 3.97
C VAL A 91 18.32 1.89 3.62
N GLU A 92 19.19 1.44 2.71
CA GLU A 92 20.36 2.19 2.25
C GLU A 92 19.98 3.59 1.72
N ARG A 93 18.88 3.66 0.95
CA ARG A 93 18.41 4.89 0.30
C ARG A 93 17.44 5.71 1.14
N LYS A 94 17.14 5.31 2.37
CA LYS A 94 16.19 5.97 3.27
C LYS A 94 14.78 6.12 2.66
N GLN A 95 14.34 5.11 1.90
CA GLN A 95 13.05 5.07 1.23
C GLN A 95 11.97 4.43 2.12
N ILE A 96 10.70 4.67 1.79
CA ILE A 96 9.53 4.11 2.49
C ILE A 96 8.88 3.05 1.59
N PRO A 97 9.08 1.75 1.85
CA PRO A 97 8.45 0.70 1.09
C PRO A 97 6.95 0.59 1.42
N ILE A 98 6.12 0.51 0.38
CA ILE A 98 4.68 0.27 0.49
C ILE A 98 4.37 -1.11 -0.10
N LEU A 99 3.75 -1.94 0.72
CA LEU A 99 3.32 -3.29 0.37
C LEU A 99 1.80 -3.42 0.51
N PHE A 100 1.18 -4.02 -0.49
CA PHE A 100 -0.20 -4.46 -0.44
C PHE A 100 -0.23 -5.98 -0.19
N PRO A 101 -0.46 -6.43 1.06
CA PRO A 101 -0.33 -7.85 1.40
C PRO A 101 -1.36 -8.76 0.71
N GLU A 102 -2.40 -8.20 0.12
CA GLU A 102 -3.37 -8.92 -0.72
C GLU A 102 -2.73 -9.50 -2.00
N GLY A 103 -1.59 -8.98 -2.45
CA GLY A 103 -0.90 -9.39 -3.68
C GLY A 103 -1.66 -9.10 -4.97
N SER A 104 -2.90 -8.61 -4.87
CA SER A 104 -3.74 -8.20 -6.00
C SER A 104 -4.78 -7.18 -5.53
N ARG A 105 -5.34 -6.42 -6.48
CA ARG A 105 -6.45 -5.51 -6.21
C ARG A 105 -7.72 -6.31 -5.88
N THR A 106 -8.53 -5.77 -4.97
CA THR A 106 -9.82 -6.37 -4.62
C THR A 106 -10.71 -6.56 -5.86
N LYS A 107 -11.48 -7.65 -5.87
CA LYS A 107 -12.43 -7.97 -6.94
C LYS A 107 -13.84 -7.49 -6.64
N ASP A 108 -14.20 -7.41 -5.38
CA ASP A 108 -15.55 -7.13 -4.86
C ASP A 108 -15.61 -5.89 -3.96
N GLY A 109 -14.48 -5.23 -3.74
CA GLY A 109 -14.36 -4.07 -2.88
C GLY A 109 -14.11 -4.40 -1.40
N GLN A 110 -14.10 -5.68 -1.03
CA GLN A 110 -13.76 -6.08 0.33
C GLN A 110 -12.24 -6.17 0.52
N VAL A 111 -11.80 -6.11 1.77
CA VAL A 111 -10.39 -6.35 2.10
C VAL A 111 -10.13 -7.86 1.99
N GLY A 112 -9.24 -8.22 1.09
CA GLY A 112 -8.90 -9.60 0.82
C GLY A 112 -8.06 -10.26 1.92
N LYS A 113 -7.64 -11.49 1.65
CA LYS A 113 -6.68 -12.21 2.50
C LYS A 113 -5.30 -11.55 2.40
N PHE A 114 -4.63 -11.39 3.53
CA PHE A 114 -3.24 -10.94 3.59
C PHE A 114 -2.28 -12.13 3.54
N TYR A 115 -1.26 -12.05 2.68
CA TYR A 115 -0.24 -13.08 2.52
C TYR A 115 1.05 -12.65 3.21
N SER A 116 1.57 -13.53 4.06
CA SER A 116 2.70 -13.19 4.94
C SER A 116 4.08 -13.28 4.27
N ALA A 117 4.24 -14.04 3.18
CA ALA A 117 5.55 -14.33 2.62
C ALA A 117 6.33 -13.07 2.21
N GLY A 118 5.72 -12.18 1.41
CA GLY A 118 6.35 -10.92 0.99
C GLY A 118 6.58 -9.96 2.14
N PHE A 119 5.62 -9.84 3.05
CA PHE A 119 5.73 -8.99 4.24
C PHE A 119 6.88 -9.46 5.14
N ARG A 120 6.93 -10.74 5.46
CA ARG A 120 8.01 -11.31 6.27
C ARG A 120 9.38 -11.10 5.63
N LYS A 121 9.51 -11.39 4.33
CA LYS A 121 10.78 -11.18 3.63
C LYS A 121 11.22 -9.71 3.64
N LEU A 122 10.28 -8.79 3.47
CA LEU A 122 10.56 -7.36 3.52
C LEU A 122 10.99 -6.90 4.92
N THR A 123 10.29 -7.35 5.97
CA THR A 123 10.64 -7.02 7.37
C THR A 123 11.98 -7.63 7.79
N GLU A 124 12.25 -8.88 7.40
CA GLU A 124 13.54 -9.56 7.66
C GLU A 124 14.72 -8.82 7.02
N SER A 125 14.56 -8.30 5.80
CA SER A 125 15.64 -7.67 5.04
C SER A 125 15.82 -6.17 5.37
N SER A 126 14.76 -5.47 5.79
CA SER A 126 14.81 -4.05 6.08
C SER A 126 14.93 -3.70 7.56
N LYS A 127 14.43 -4.57 8.46
CA LYS A 127 14.38 -4.33 9.92
C LYS A 127 13.67 -3.03 10.30
N LEU A 128 12.64 -2.64 9.55
CA LEU A 128 11.90 -1.40 9.75
C LEU A 128 10.60 -1.63 10.55
N PRO A 129 10.15 -0.64 11.33
CA PRO A 129 8.83 -0.62 11.93
C PRO A 129 7.73 -0.59 10.86
N VAL A 130 6.49 -0.92 11.24
CA VAL A 130 5.38 -1.09 10.30
C VAL A 130 4.28 -0.07 10.60
N VAL A 131 3.85 0.65 9.57
CA VAL A 131 2.73 1.59 9.61
C VAL A 131 1.57 1.00 8.83
N VAL A 132 0.44 0.85 9.49
CA VAL A 132 -0.79 0.31 8.90
C VAL A 132 -1.67 1.45 8.43
N CYS A 133 -2.04 1.41 7.15
CA CYS A 133 -2.93 2.38 6.55
C CYS A 133 -4.19 1.69 5.98
N ALA A 134 -5.34 2.35 6.12
CA ALA A 134 -6.54 2.01 5.35
C ALA A 134 -6.72 2.97 4.18
N LEU A 135 -7.24 2.43 3.08
CA LEU A 135 -7.58 3.20 1.88
C LEU A 135 -8.98 2.82 1.40
N GLU A 136 -9.79 3.84 1.01
CA GLU A 136 -11.11 3.66 0.43
C GLU A 136 -11.36 4.65 -0.71
N GLY A 137 -12.21 4.26 -1.67
CA GLY A 137 -12.59 5.06 -2.84
C GLY A 137 -11.97 4.59 -4.15
N GLY A 138 -10.94 3.74 -4.10
CA GLY A 138 -10.26 3.20 -5.27
C GLY A 138 -11.09 2.20 -6.05
N TYR A 139 -11.92 1.40 -5.39
CA TYR A 139 -12.71 0.36 -6.02
C TYR A 139 -13.68 0.90 -7.08
N ALA A 140 -14.31 2.04 -6.84
CA ALA A 140 -15.18 2.69 -7.83
C ALA A 140 -14.43 3.13 -9.10
N LEU A 141 -13.11 3.27 -9.04
CA LEU A 141 -12.22 3.74 -10.11
C LEU A 141 -11.35 2.64 -10.71
N ARG A 142 -11.65 1.37 -10.42
CA ARG A 142 -10.88 0.21 -10.92
C ARG A 142 -10.90 0.07 -12.44
N ASP A 143 -11.97 0.52 -13.09
CA ASP A 143 -12.11 0.52 -14.55
C ASP A 143 -11.55 1.82 -15.12
N LEU A 144 -10.36 1.73 -15.71
CA LEU A 144 -9.66 2.87 -16.31
C LEU A 144 -10.46 3.56 -17.41
N ARG A 145 -11.34 2.82 -18.13
CA ARG A 145 -12.18 3.38 -19.19
C ARG A 145 -13.27 4.31 -18.64
N LYS A 146 -13.68 4.08 -17.40
CA LYS A 146 -14.73 4.87 -16.70
C LYS A 146 -14.14 5.91 -15.73
N ILE A 147 -12.82 6.03 -15.68
CA ILE A 147 -12.13 6.98 -14.81
C ILE A 147 -12.65 8.41 -15.07
N PHE A 148 -12.66 8.85 -16.32
CA PHE A 148 -13.07 10.22 -16.66
C PHE A 148 -14.51 10.56 -16.27
N THR A 149 -15.42 9.60 -16.34
CA THR A 149 -16.83 9.81 -15.98
C THR A 149 -17.10 9.64 -14.48
N ARG A 150 -16.40 8.72 -13.82
CA ARG A 150 -16.55 8.44 -12.38
C ARG A 150 -15.64 9.29 -11.49
N MET A 151 -14.57 9.84 -12.05
CA MET A 151 -13.67 10.77 -11.35
C MET A 151 -14.37 12.00 -10.78
N LYS A 152 -15.47 12.44 -11.35
CA LYS A 152 -16.22 13.63 -10.87
C LYS A 152 -16.99 13.39 -9.56
N LYS A 153 -17.26 12.14 -9.18
CA LYS A 153 -18.11 11.79 -8.03
C LYS A 153 -17.40 10.99 -6.91
N GLY A 154 -16.11 10.72 -7.01
CA GLY A 154 -15.39 9.88 -6.03
C GLY A 154 -14.43 10.67 -5.15
N SER A 155 -14.34 10.32 -3.89
CA SER A 155 -13.32 10.76 -2.96
C SER A 155 -12.42 9.61 -2.58
N TYR A 156 -11.11 9.88 -2.47
CA TYR A 156 -10.16 8.97 -1.85
C TYR A 156 -9.98 9.32 -0.38
N ARG A 157 -9.90 8.30 0.44
CA ARG A 157 -9.66 8.41 1.88
C ARG A 157 -8.47 7.55 2.23
N VAL A 158 -7.55 8.11 2.99
CA VAL A 158 -6.40 7.40 3.55
C VAL A 158 -6.28 7.76 5.01
N LYS A 159 -6.03 6.79 5.87
CA LYS A 159 -5.84 6.98 7.30
C LYS A 159 -4.75 6.04 7.81
N ILE A 160 -3.85 6.57 8.63
CA ILE A 160 -2.94 5.76 9.43
C ILE A 160 -3.74 5.19 10.62
N LEU A 161 -3.69 3.88 10.80
CA LEU A 161 -4.45 3.20 11.84
C LEU A 161 -3.60 2.84 13.05
N LYS A 162 -2.42 2.28 12.80
CA LYS A 162 -1.54 1.78 13.87
C LYS A 162 -0.08 1.77 13.41
N ILE A 163 0.82 1.92 14.36
CA ILE A 163 2.26 1.78 14.18
C ILE A 163 2.71 0.62 15.05
N TYR A 164 3.46 -0.31 14.48
CA TYR A 164 4.08 -1.44 15.17
C TYR A 164 5.59 -1.31 15.11
N ASP A 165 6.26 -1.78 16.13
CA ASP A 165 7.69 -2.01 16.07
C ASP A 165 8.04 -3.05 15.01
N CYS A 166 9.32 -3.13 14.63
CA CYS A 166 9.77 -4.14 13.68
C CYS A 166 9.51 -5.56 14.24
N PRO A 167 8.73 -6.40 13.53
CA PRO A 167 8.49 -7.77 13.95
C PRO A 167 9.82 -8.56 13.98
N GLN A 168 10.00 -9.36 15.02
CA GLN A 168 11.22 -10.13 15.24
C GLN A 168 11.06 -11.61 14.84
N THR A 169 9.82 -12.11 14.88
CA THR A 169 9.50 -13.51 14.61
C THR A 169 8.48 -13.65 13.48
N LYS A 170 8.34 -14.88 12.98
CA LYS A 170 7.28 -15.22 12.03
C LYS A 170 5.89 -15.01 12.63
N ASP A 171 5.74 -15.29 13.91
CA ASP A 171 4.46 -15.17 14.60
C ASP A 171 4.09 -13.70 14.80
N ASP A 172 5.07 -12.82 15.12
CA ASP A 172 4.83 -11.37 15.14
C ASP A 172 4.35 -10.86 13.78
N CYS A 173 4.96 -11.34 12.68
CA CYS A 173 4.53 -10.96 11.33
C CYS A 173 3.09 -11.40 11.04
N ASN A 174 2.71 -12.61 11.42
CA ASN A 174 1.36 -13.12 11.23
C ASN A 174 0.35 -12.33 12.06
N GLN A 175 0.65 -12.09 13.33
CA GLN A 175 -0.19 -11.30 14.24
C GLN A 175 -0.40 -9.88 13.71
N ILE A 176 0.67 -9.20 13.28
CA ILE A 176 0.58 -7.85 12.69
C ILE A 176 -0.34 -7.86 11.46
N LEU A 177 -0.21 -8.86 10.57
CA LEU A 177 -1.04 -8.93 9.38
C LEU A 177 -2.51 -9.18 9.69
N ASP A 178 -2.81 -10.09 10.60
CA ASP A 178 -4.19 -10.43 11.00
C ASP A 178 -4.86 -9.22 11.67
N GLU A 179 -4.21 -8.61 12.66
CA GLU A 179 -4.70 -7.39 13.31
C GLU A 179 -4.88 -6.24 12.30
N SER A 180 -3.91 -6.06 11.40
CA SER A 180 -3.96 -4.99 10.40
C SER A 180 -5.12 -5.17 9.44
N ARG A 181 -5.37 -6.40 8.98
CA ARG A 181 -6.48 -6.72 8.11
C ARG A 181 -7.81 -6.35 8.78
N ASP A 182 -7.98 -6.71 10.04
CA ASP A 182 -9.22 -6.44 10.80
C ASP A 182 -9.41 -4.93 11.05
N LEU A 183 -8.34 -4.21 11.40
CA LEU A 183 -8.36 -2.76 11.56
C LEU A 183 -8.75 -2.05 10.24
N ILE A 184 -8.16 -2.48 9.13
CA ILE A 184 -8.43 -1.92 7.81
C ILE A 184 -9.89 -2.21 7.40
N GLN A 185 -10.34 -3.45 7.57
CA GLN A 185 -11.72 -3.84 7.26
C GLN A 185 -12.72 -2.99 8.05
N LYS A 186 -12.53 -2.85 9.35
CA LYS A 186 -13.37 -2.01 10.22
C LYS A 186 -13.40 -0.55 9.74
N GLN A 187 -12.24 0.03 9.43
CA GLN A 187 -12.16 1.41 8.97
C GLN A 187 -12.84 1.63 7.62
N VAL A 188 -12.69 0.69 6.69
CA VAL A 188 -13.35 0.72 5.38
C VAL A 188 -14.87 0.66 5.55
N GLU A 189 -15.37 -0.23 6.42
CA GLU A 189 -16.81 -0.32 6.74
C GLU A 189 -17.37 0.94 7.39
N GLU A 190 -16.63 1.55 8.32
CA GLU A 190 -17.00 2.84 8.92
C GLU A 190 -17.17 3.92 7.86
N TRP A 191 -16.20 4.04 6.93
CA TRP A 191 -16.30 5.03 5.85
C TRP A 191 -17.49 4.80 4.91
N ARG A 192 -17.84 3.54 4.66
CA ARG A 192 -18.97 3.19 3.79
C ARG A 192 -20.32 3.50 4.39
N LYS A 193 -20.41 3.53 5.72
CA LYS A 193 -21.62 3.91 6.47
C LYS A 193 -21.85 5.42 6.50
N LEU A 194 -20.85 6.26 6.18
CA LEU A 194 -21.00 7.70 6.17
C LEU A 194 -22.02 8.16 5.12
N PRO A 195 -22.82 9.22 5.41
CA PRO A 195 -23.76 9.80 4.47
C PRO A 195 -23.10 10.27 3.16
N SER A 196 -23.85 10.30 2.07
CA SER A 196 -23.33 10.63 0.73
C SER A 196 -22.71 12.02 0.62
N ASN A 197 -23.11 12.96 1.46
CA ASN A 197 -22.53 14.31 1.54
C ASN A 197 -21.19 14.37 2.29
N GLN A 198 -20.79 13.27 2.96
CA GLN A 198 -19.52 13.09 3.62
C GLN A 198 -18.67 11.99 2.97
N LYS A 199 -19.15 11.43 1.84
CA LYS A 199 -18.45 10.40 1.04
C LYS A 199 -17.50 10.96 0.02
#